data_37f48f3ce5b446909d55cf6ea37f5a7b
#
_entry.id   37f48f3ce5b446909d55cf6ea37f5a7b
#
_cell.length_a   1.000
_cell.length_b   1.000
_cell.length_c   1.000
_cell.angle_alpha   90.00
_cell.angle_beta   90.00
_cell.angle_gamma   90.00
#
_symmetry.space_group_name_H-M   'P 1'
#
loop_
_entity.id
_entity.type
_entity.pdbx_description
1 polymer ?
#
loop_
_entity_poly.entity_id
_entity_poly.type
_entity_poly.pdbx_seq_one_letter_code
_entity_poly.pdbx_strand_id
1 'polypeptide(L)'
;FLSMPVSLGAYFWGKIISRFLLVFIPIVVALLGAVLWGLVKGLTIPWHAAGYYAILLGTLSWCFLGLGMFISTMVKKQEWGLGLSVLIWLVLLLFIDVILIGLMLQHKIIESVIVAIAMFNPIMVFRTAAVLLFDPELTAIGPASYVILDNMGYAGFLSFSIFYPLVLGWVFSLLGFFRFRSGDLL
;
A
#
# COMPACT_ATOMS: atom_id res chain seq x y z
N PHE A 1 -10.80 -27.15 15.72
CA PHE A 1 -11.48 -26.02 15.04
C PHE A 1 -12.72 -26.45 14.22
N LEU A 2 -12.81 -27.73 13.81
CA LEU A 2 -13.95 -28.27 13.05
C LEU A 2 -15.23 -28.44 13.88
N SER A 3 -15.22 -28.16 15.16
CA SER A 3 -16.39 -28.26 16.05
C SER A 3 -17.19 -26.96 16.20
N MET A 4 -16.73 -25.85 15.63
CA MET A 4 -17.47 -24.58 15.66
C MET A 4 -18.34 -24.43 14.39
N PRO A 5 -19.60 -23.98 14.50
CA PRO A 5 -20.51 -23.79 13.38
C PRO A 5 -20.21 -22.52 12.58
N VAL A 6 -18.92 -22.24 12.29
CA VAL A 6 -18.49 -21.06 11.56
C VAL A 6 -17.95 -21.48 10.19
N SER A 7 -18.46 -20.87 9.12
CA SER A 7 -17.97 -21.15 7.77
C SER A 7 -16.51 -20.70 7.61
N LEU A 8 -15.72 -21.44 6.82
CA LEU A 8 -14.32 -21.10 6.50
C LEU A 8 -14.17 -19.65 5.97
N GLY A 9 -15.16 -19.21 5.18
CA GLY A 9 -15.21 -17.86 4.67
C GLY A 9 -15.37 -16.81 5.77
N ALA A 10 -16.30 -17.03 6.70
CA ALA A 10 -16.50 -16.09 7.81
C ALA A 10 -15.25 -15.99 8.71
N TYR A 11 -14.58 -17.12 8.95
CA TYR A 11 -13.31 -17.12 9.69
C TYR A 11 -12.21 -16.34 8.97
N PHE A 12 -11.99 -16.60 7.69
CA PHE A 12 -10.93 -15.96 6.91
C PHE A 12 -11.15 -14.45 6.79
N TRP A 13 -12.33 -14.02 6.36
CA TRP A 13 -12.66 -12.59 6.21
C TRP A 13 -12.74 -11.86 7.54
N GLY A 14 -13.28 -12.49 8.57
CA GLY A 14 -13.28 -11.94 9.92
C GLY A 14 -11.87 -11.66 10.43
N LYS A 15 -10.92 -12.57 10.16
CA LYS A 15 -9.51 -12.40 10.52
C LYS A 15 -8.84 -11.26 9.77
N ILE A 16 -9.11 -11.10 8.46
CA ILE A 16 -8.58 -9.96 7.67
C ILE A 16 -9.12 -8.64 8.22
N ILE A 17 -10.45 -8.53 8.38
CA ILE A 17 -11.10 -7.31 8.84
C ILE A 17 -10.60 -6.93 10.25
N SER A 18 -10.53 -7.88 11.16
CA SER A 18 -10.02 -7.65 12.51
C SER A 18 -8.58 -7.12 12.50
N ARG A 19 -7.71 -7.70 11.68
CA ARG A 19 -6.32 -7.24 11.54
C ARG A 19 -6.23 -5.86 10.87
N PHE A 20 -7.08 -5.61 9.89
CA PHE A 20 -7.15 -4.29 9.26
C PHE A 20 -7.53 -3.22 10.29
N LEU A 21 -8.55 -3.45 11.09
CA LEU A 21 -8.97 -2.52 12.13
C LEU A 21 -7.87 -2.30 13.18
N LEU A 22 -7.17 -3.37 13.59
CA LEU A 22 -6.05 -3.28 14.55
C LEU A 22 -4.90 -2.41 14.03
N VAL A 23 -4.64 -2.40 12.73
CA VAL A 23 -3.59 -1.56 12.12
C VAL A 23 -4.12 -0.16 11.82
N PHE A 24 -5.33 -0.06 11.28
CA PHE A 24 -5.85 1.20 10.77
C PHE A 24 -6.35 2.15 11.88
N ILE A 25 -6.93 1.64 12.96
CA ILE A 25 -7.42 2.48 14.08
C ILE A 25 -6.28 3.30 14.71
N PRO A 26 -5.11 2.73 15.08
CA PRO A 26 -3.99 3.52 15.58
C PRO A 26 -3.50 4.59 14.61
N ILE A 27 -3.51 4.30 13.30
CA ILE A 27 -3.13 5.27 12.25
C ILE A 27 -4.10 6.46 12.27
N VAL A 28 -5.42 6.18 12.29
CA VAL A 28 -6.45 7.24 12.35
C VAL A 28 -6.31 8.05 13.64
N VAL A 29 -6.09 7.41 14.79
CA VAL A 29 -5.88 8.10 16.07
C VAL A 29 -4.65 9.00 16.01
N ALA A 30 -3.54 8.53 15.42
CA ALA A 30 -2.34 9.34 15.25
C ALA A 30 -2.56 10.55 14.33
N LEU A 31 -3.29 10.36 13.22
CA LEU A 31 -3.66 11.46 12.32
C LEU A 31 -4.55 12.49 13.02
N LEU A 32 -5.57 12.04 13.76
CA LEU A 32 -6.42 12.94 14.53
C LEU A 32 -5.62 13.69 15.59
N GLY A 33 -4.69 13.03 16.26
CA GLY A 33 -3.78 13.65 17.21
C GLY A 33 -2.91 14.74 16.57
N ALA A 34 -2.38 14.48 15.38
CA ALA A 34 -1.59 15.46 14.61
C ALA A 34 -2.45 16.67 14.18
N VAL A 35 -3.68 16.42 13.72
CA VAL A 35 -4.64 17.48 13.36
C VAL A 35 -4.99 18.33 14.58
N LEU A 36 -5.34 17.71 15.71
CA LEU A 36 -5.65 18.42 16.95
C LEU A 36 -4.47 19.27 17.43
N TRP A 37 -3.26 18.73 17.38
CA TRP A 37 -2.04 19.47 17.71
C TRP A 37 -1.84 20.68 16.79
N GLY A 38 -2.07 20.53 15.48
CA GLY A 38 -2.02 21.61 14.52
C GLY A 38 -3.01 22.73 14.84
N LEU A 39 -4.26 22.36 15.19
CA LEU A 39 -5.29 23.32 15.61
C LEU A 39 -4.90 24.10 16.87
N VAL A 40 -4.33 23.41 17.87
CA VAL A 40 -3.84 24.07 19.11
C VAL A 40 -2.73 25.07 18.83
N LYS A 41 -1.90 24.79 17.80
CA LYS A 41 -0.85 25.70 17.35
C LYS A 41 -1.34 26.84 16.43
N GLY A 42 -2.64 26.90 16.16
CA GLY A 42 -3.24 27.92 15.28
C GLY A 42 -2.94 27.70 13.80
N LEU A 43 -2.55 26.48 13.39
CA LEU A 43 -2.29 26.16 11.99
C LEU A 43 -3.61 25.94 11.24
N THR A 44 -3.66 26.39 10.01
CA THR A 44 -4.78 26.08 9.11
C THR A 44 -4.66 24.63 8.62
N ILE A 45 -5.68 23.79 8.89
CA ILE A 45 -5.66 22.39 8.51
C ILE A 45 -6.27 22.21 7.12
N PRO A 46 -5.53 21.64 6.15
CA PRO A 46 -6.06 21.30 4.84
C PRO A 46 -6.88 19.99 4.94
N TRP A 47 -8.14 20.08 5.33
CA TRP A 47 -9.01 18.92 5.60
C TRP A 47 -9.09 17.93 4.44
N HIS A 48 -9.10 18.43 3.19
CA HIS A 48 -9.11 17.58 2.01
C HIS A 48 -7.85 16.71 1.92
N ALA A 49 -6.68 17.31 2.13
CA ALA A 49 -5.41 16.58 2.11
C ALA A 49 -5.31 15.59 3.26
N ALA A 50 -5.76 15.97 4.48
CA ALA A 50 -5.76 15.08 5.63
C ALA A 50 -6.67 13.86 5.42
N GLY A 51 -7.88 14.07 4.88
CA GLY A 51 -8.80 12.98 4.54
C GLY A 51 -8.26 12.07 3.46
N TYR A 52 -7.68 12.66 2.41
CA TYR A 52 -7.06 11.90 1.32
C TYR A 52 -5.88 11.05 1.81
N TYR A 53 -5.04 11.62 2.66
CA TYR A 53 -3.91 10.93 3.27
C TYR A 53 -4.35 9.73 4.13
N ALA A 54 -5.44 9.89 4.89
CA ALA A 54 -6.03 8.79 5.65
C ALA A 54 -6.50 7.64 4.74
N ILE A 55 -7.14 7.97 3.61
CA ILE A 55 -7.58 6.98 2.62
C ILE A 55 -6.37 6.28 1.99
N LEU A 56 -5.33 7.01 1.59
CA LEU A 56 -4.10 6.44 1.05
C LEU A 56 -3.45 5.45 2.02
N LEU A 57 -3.35 5.80 3.30
CA LEU A 57 -2.82 4.90 4.34
C LEU A 57 -3.72 3.67 4.52
N GLY A 58 -5.03 3.83 4.44
CA GLY A 58 -5.99 2.74 4.53
C GLY A 58 -5.84 1.74 3.38
N THR A 59 -5.77 2.23 2.15
CA THR A 59 -5.62 1.36 0.96
C THR A 59 -4.26 0.66 0.91
N LEU A 60 -3.19 1.35 1.30
CA LEU A 60 -1.86 0.74 1.43
C LEU A 60 -1.85 -0.35 2.50
N SER A 61 -2.43 -0.07 3.68
CA SER A 61 -2.56 -1.05 4.77
C SER A 61 -3.36 -2.28 4.33
N TRP A 62 -4.45 -2.07 3.60
CA TRP A 62 -5.24 -3.15 3.02
C TRP A 62 -4.43 -4.00 2.03
N CYS A 63 -3.64 -3.37 1.15
CA CYS A 63 -2.78 -4.04 0.19
C CYS A 63 -1.78 -4.97 0.89
N PHE A 64 -1.05 -4.46 1.88
CA PHE A 64 -0.05 -5.27 2.62
C PHE A 64 -0.67 -6.33 3.51
N LEU A 65 -1.84 -6.09 4.07
CA LEU A 65 -2.58 -7.13 4.82
C LEU A 65 -3.03 -8.26 3.90
N GLY A 66 -3.57 -7.94 2.72
CA GLY A 66 -3.93 -8.94 1.72
C GLY A 66 -2.73 -9.79 1.30
N LEU A 67 -1.59 -9.13 1.00
CA LEU A 67 -0.33 -9.79 0.68
C LEU A 67 0.15 -10.69 1.82
N GLY A 68 0.15 -10.20 3.06
CA GLY A 68 0.56 -10.97 4.24
C GLY A 68 -0.34 -12.18 4.49
N MET A 69 -1.64 -12.04 4.28
CA MET A 69 -2.59 -13.16 4.35
C MET A 69 -2.32 -14.20 3.27
N PHE A 70 -2.06 -13.77 2.03
CA PHE A 70 -1.69 -14.66 0.93
C PHE A 70 -0.41 -15.44 1.25
N ILE A 71 0.66 -14.76 1.68
CA ILE A 71 1.93 -15.39 2.09
C ILE A 71 1.68 -16.40 3.21
N SER A 72 0.87 -16.04 4.21
CA SER A 72 0.54 -16.93 5.33
C SER A 72 -0.12 -18.24 4.90
N THR A 73 -0.84 -18.25 3.77
CA THR A 73 -1.45 -19.48 3.23
C THR A 73 -0.49 -20.33 2.40
N MET A 74 0.66 -19.77 1.99
CA MET A 74 1.66 -20.48 1.18
C MET A 74 2.69 -21.21 2.03
N VAL A 75 2.93 -20.75 3.24
CA VAL A 75 4.02 -21.26 4.09
C VAL A 75 3.48 -22.14 5.22
N LYS A 76 4.18 -23.25 5.50
CA LYS A 76 3.81 -24.19 6.57
C LYS A 76 4.34 -23.75 7.95
N LYS A 77 5.47 -23.02 7.99
CA LYS A 77 6.10 -22.55 9.22
C LYS A 77 5.99 -21.03 9.33
N GLN A 78 5.63 -20.54 10.51
CA GLN A 78 5.45 -19.10 10.76
C GLN A 78 6.73 -18.29 10.49
N GLU A 79 7.90 -18.85 10.80
CA GLU A 79 9.20 -18.21 10.60
C GLU A 79 9.45 -17.88 9.12
N TRP A 80 9.13 -18.81 8.22
CA TRP A 80 9.25 -18.58 6.77
C TRP A 80 8.27 -17.51 6.28
N GLY A 81 7.07 -17.45 6.86
CA GLY A 81 6.09 -16.41 6.53
C GLY A 81 6.58 -15.01 6.91
N LEU A 82 7.14 -14.88 8.09
CA LEU A 82 7.74 -13.62 8.54
C LEU A 82 8.93 -13.24 7.67
N GLY A 83 9.87 -14.16 7.43
CA GLY A 83 11.05 -13.91 6.61
C GLY A 83 10.68 -13.48 5.18
N LEU A 84 9.74 -14.16 4.54
CA LEU A 84 9.27 -13.83 3.19
C LEU A 84 8.55 -12.47 3.15
N SER A 85 7.73 -12.16 4.16
CA SER A 85 7.05 -10.86 4.24
C SER A 85 8.04 -9.70 4.39
N VAL A 86 9.05 -9.86 5.24
CA VAL A 86 10.12 -8.86 5.42
C VAL A 86 10.95 -8.72 4.14
N LEU A 87 11.28 -9.83 3.47
CA LEU A 87 12.03 -9.81 2.21
C LEU A 87 11.25 -9.05 1.12
N ILE A 88 9.97 -9.35 0.93
CA ILE A 88 9.14 -8.64 -0.05
C ILE A 88 9.03 -7.16 0.29
N TRP A 89 8.81 -6.82 1.55
CA TRP A 89 8.76 -5.44 2.00
C TRP A 89 10.08 -4.69 1.71
N LEU A 90 11.21 -5.32 2.00
CA LEU A 90 12.54 -4.76 1.76
C LEU A 90 12.82 -4.57 0.26
N VAL A 91 12.39 -5.53 -0.58
CA VAL A 91 12.48 -5.40 -2.05
C VAL A 91 11.65 -4.21 -2.54
N LEU A 92 10.41 -4.08 -2.08
CA LEU A 92 9.52 -2.99 -2.51
C LEU A 92 9.99 -1.63 -1.99
N LEU A 93 10.56 -1.57 -0.78
CA LEU A 93 10.97 -0.32 -0.16
C LEU A 93 12.34 0.18 -0.63
N LEU A 94 13.32 -0.71 -0.74
CA LEU A 94 14.71 -0.33 -0.93
C LEU A 94 15.26 -0.74 -2.30
N PHE A 95 15.11 -2.02 -2.69
CA PHE A 95 15.76 -2.51 -3.91
C PHE A 95 15.22 -1.85 -5.17
N ILE A 96 13.91 -1.59 -5.23
CA ILE A 96 13.31 -0.91 -6.39
C ILE A 96 13.85 0.52 -6.51
N ASP A 97 13.95 1.26 -5.40
CA ASP A 97 14.51 2.61 -5.40
C ASP A 97 15.96 2.63 -5.91
N VAL A 98 16.80 1.71 -5.40
CA VAL A 98 18.21 1.59 -5.83
C VAL A 98 18.33 1.21 -7.31
N ILE A 99 17.48 0.28 -7.77
CA ILE A 99 17.46 -0.12 -9.19
C ILE A 99 17.04 1.07 -10.05
N LEU A 100 16.00 1.80 -9.69
CA LEU A 100 15.53 2.96 -10.45
C LEU A 100 16.60 4.05 -10.54
N ILE A 101 17.27 4.37 -9.42
CA ILE A 101 18.38 5.33 -9.41
C ILE A 101 19.51 4.85 -10.34
N GLY A 102 19.90 3.56 -10.25
CA GLY A 102 20.93 2.99 -11.11
C GLY A 102 20.58 3.05 -12.60
N LEU A 103 19.33 2.81 -12.95
CA LEU A 103 18.84 2.90 -14.33
C LEU A 103 18.81 4.36 -14.84
N MET A 104 18.42 5.31 -14.00
CA MET A 104 18.42 6.74 -14.34
C MET A 104 19.83 7.26 -14.60
N LEU A 105 20.83 6.84 -13.82
CA LEU A 105 22.23 7.25 -13.99
C LEU A 105 22.86 6.73 -15.29
N GLN A 106 22.38 5.61 -15.82
CA GLN A 106 22.93 5.04 -17.05
C GLN A 106 22.44 5.71 -18.33
N HIS A 107 21.42 6.57 -18.29
CA HIS A 107 20.81 7.26 -19.44
C HIS A 107 20.43 6.35 -20.64
N LYS A 108 20.37 5.03 -20.42
CA LYS A 108 20.15 4.04 -21.48
C LYS A 108 18.70 3.58 -21.60
N ILE A 109 17.88 3.88 -20.60
CA ILE A 109 16.49 3.39 -20.53
C ILE A 109 15.55 4.58 -20.71
N ILE A 110 14.50 4.34 -21.49
CA ILE A 110 13.44 5.32 -21.75
C ILE A 110 12.75 5.65 -20.42
N GLU A 111 12.60 6.92 -20.10
CA GLU A 111 11.99 7.42 -18.85
C GLU A 111 10.63 6.77 -18.56
N SER A 112 9.82 6.52 -19.61
CA SER A 112 8.51 5.86 -19.47
C SER A 112 8.59 4.44 -18.87
N VAL A 113 9.67 3.70 -19.12
CA VAL A 113 9.89 2.36 -18.54
C VAL A 113 10.18 2.47 -17.03
N ILE A 114 10.99 3.44 -16.65
CA ILE A 114 11.30 3.73 -15.24
C ILE A 114 10.03 4.07 -14.47
N VAL A 115 9.23 4.95 -15.06
CA VAL A 115 7.92 5.33 -14.49
C VAL A 115 6.98 4.13 -14.38
N ALA A 116 6.89 3.29 -15.41
CA ALA A 116 6.06 2.10 -15.38
C ALA A 116 6.46 1.16 -14.22
N ILE A 117 7.77 0.90 -14.04
CA ILE A 117 8.27 0.08 -12.92
C ILE A 117 7.90 0.71 -11.56
N ALA A 118 8.07 2.02 -11.44
CA ALA A 118 7.71 2.74 -10.21
C ALA A 118 6.21 2.63 -9.89
N MET A 119 5.35 2.72 -10.91
CA MET A 119 3.89 2.62 -10.75
C MET A 119 3.40 1.22 -10.38
N PHE A 120 4.17 0.16 -10.64
CA PHE A 120 3.86 -1.18 -10.16
C PHE A 120 4.20 -1.38 -8.67
N ASN A 121 4.93 -0.47 -8.04
CA ASN A 121 5.26 -0.54 -6.63
C ASN A 121 4.24 0.25 -5.78
N PRO A 122 3.40 -0.39 -4.96
CA PRO A 122 2.39 0.30 -4.17
C PRO A 122 2.98 1.30 -3.16
N ILE A 123 4.23 1.08 -2.68
CA ILE A 123 4.91 2.02 -1.78
C ILE A 123 5.31 3.29 -2.53
N MET A 124 5.84 3.16 -3.76
CA MET A 124 6.21 4.30 -4.58
C MET A 124 4.98 5.12 -4.96
N VAL A 125 3.90 4.46 -5.39
CA VAL A 125 2.62 5.11 -5.70
C VAL A 125 2.10 5.90 -4.49
N PHE A 126 2.13 5.29 -3.30
CA PHE A 126 1.73 5.96 -2.07
C PHE A 126 2.63 7.18 -1.76
N ARG A 127 3.96 7.01 -1.82
CA ARG A 127 4.92 8.10 -1.52
C ARG A 127 4.72 9.28 -2.46
N THR A 128 4.60 9.02 -3.76
CA THR A 128 4.38 10.05 -4.78
C THR A 128 3.05 10.77 -4.55
N ALA A 129 1.97 10.03 -4.27
CA ALA A 129 0.67 10.63 -3.98
C ALA A 129 0.67 11.44 -2.68
N ALA A 130 1.36 10.96 -1.64
CA ALA A 130 1.49 11.66 -0.37
C ALA A 130 2.24 13.00 -0.53
N VAL A 131 3.31 13.02 -1.32
CA VAL A 131 4.03 14.28 -1.61
C VAL A 131 3.19 15.21 -2.47
N LEU A 132 2.48 14.69 -3.48
CA LEU A 132 1.61 15.46 -4.38
C LEU A 132 0.51 16.24 -3.63
N LEU A 133 0.03 15.74 -2.49
CA LEU A 133 -0.95 16.42 -1.66
C LEU A 133 -0.42 17.71 -1.01
N PHE A 134 0.89 17.82 -0.79
CA PHE A 134 1.54 18.93 -0.12
C PHE A 134 2.40 19.76 -1.06
N ASP A 135 2.93 19.16 -2.12
CA ASP A 135 3.74 19.78 -3.17
C ASP A 135 3.16 19.40 -4.54
N PRO A 136 2.19 20.17 -5.08
CA PRO A 136 1.56 19.88 -6.38
C PRO A 136 2.53 19.88 -7.56
N GLU A 137 3.67 20.54 -7.44
CA GLU A 137 4.70 20.61 -8.48
C GLU A 137 5.68 19.43 -8.40
N LEU A 138 5.58 18.59 -7.35
CA LEU A 138 6.43 17.41 -7.13
C LEU A 138 7.94 17.71 -7.21
N THR A 139 8.34 18.92 -6.84
CA THR A 139 9.73 19.36 -6.89
C THR A 139 10.66 18.48 -6.04
N ALA A 140 10.10 17.90 -4.96
CA ALA A 140 10.82 17.03 -4.04
C ALA A 140 11.09 15.62 -4.58
N ILE A 141 10.38 15.14 -5.63
CA ILE A 141 10.50 13.76 -6.14
C ILE A 141 11.39 13.68 -7.39
N GLY A 142 11.57 14.81 -8.10
CA GLY A 142 12.43 14.89 -9.27
C GLY A 142 11.73 14.57 -10.62
N PRO A 143 12.50 14.43 -11.72
CA PRO A 143 11.97 14.44 -13.09
C PRO A 143 10.97 13.33 -13.42
N ALA A 144 11.05 12.17 -12.78
CA ALA A 144 10.15 11.05 -13.04
C ALA A 144 8.69 11.36 -12.69
N SER A 145 8.44 12.27 -11.75
CA SER A 145 7.10 12.67 -11.34
C SER A 145 6.38 13.53 -12.38
N TYR A 146 7.12 14.33 -13.16
CA TYR A 146 6.53 15.10 -14.26
C TYR A 146 5.94 14.20 -15.34
N VAL A 147 6.61 13.09 -15.66
CA VAL A 147 6.10 12.11 -16.64
C VAL A 147 4.78 11.49 -16.18
N ILE A 148 4.62 11.25 -14.88
CA ILE A 148 3.38 10.73 -14.30
C ILE A 148 2.26 11.75 -14.42
N LEU A 149 2.53 13.01 -14.08
CA LEU A 149 1.51 14.07 -14.13
C LEU A 149 1.11 14.42 -15.57
N ASP A 150 2.05 14.42 -16.51
CA ASP A 150 1.78 14.69 -17.92
C ASP A 150 0.88 13.63 -18.55
N ASN A 151 1.07 12.35 -18.17
CA ASN A 151 0.28 11.26 -18.73
C ASN A 151 -1.08 11.05 -18.05
N MET A 152 -1.18 11.23 -16.74
CA MET A 152 -2.39 10.90 -15.98
C MET A 152 -3.12 12.13 -15.43
N GLY A 153 -2.46 13.26 -15.36
CA GLY A 153 -2.95 14.45 -14.67
C GLY A 153 -3.05 14.26 -13.15
N TYR A 154 -3.22 15.36 -12.43
CA TYR A 154 -3.30 15.38 -10.96
C TYR A 154 -4.41 14.48 -10.40
N ALA A 155 -5.65 14.67 -10.85
CA ALA A 155 -6.80 13.91 -10.36
C ALA A 155 -6.74 12.44 -10.77
N GLY A 156 -6.24 12.14 -11.97
CA GLY A 156 -6.05 10.77 -12.46
C GLY A 156 -5.07 9.98 -11.61
N PHE A 157 -3.91 10.57 -11.31
CA PHE A 157 -2.90 9.91 -10.48
C PHE A 157 -3.37 9.73 -9.03
N LEU A 158 -4.04 10.73 -8.44
CA LEU A 158 -4.61 10.58 -7.10
C LEU A 158 -5.66 9.46 -7.06
N SER A 159 -6.53 9.36 -8.05
CA SER A 159 -7.49 8.25 -8.14
C SER A 159 -6.77 6.91 -8.26
N PHE A 160 -5.79 6.81 -9.14
CA PHE A 160 -4.97 5.61 -9.32
C PHE A 160 -4.30 5.18 -8.01
N SER A 161 -3.75 6.13 -7.25
CA SER A 161 -3.04 5.84 -5.99
C SER A 161 -3.92 5.25 -4.88
N ILE A 162 -5.24 5.45 -4.97
CA ILE A 162 -6.22 4.80 -4.09
C ILE A 162 -6.62 3.43 -4.65
N PHE A 163 -7.07 3.41 -5.93
CA PHE A 163 -7.67 2.21 -6.52
C PHE A 163 -6.65 1.09 -6.73
N TYR A 164 -5.42 1.41 -7.13
CA TYR A 164 -4.39 0.42 -7.40
C TYR A 164 -4.03 -0.44 -6.17
N PRO A 165 -3.63 0.12 -5.00
CA PRO A 165 -3.36 -0.68 -3.81
C PRO A 165 -4.60 -1.39 -3.27
N LEU A 166 -5.79 -0.75 -3.41
CA LEU A 166 -7.06 -1.37 -3.00
C LEU A 166 -7.33 -2.64 -3.79
N VAL A 167 -7.23 -2.58 -5.12
CA VAL A 167 -7.44 -3.73 -6.01
C VAL A 167 -6.39 -4.82 -5.76
N LEU A 168 -5.12 -4.45 -5.62
CA LEU A 168 -4.06 -5.39 -5.28
C LEU A 168 -4.33 -6.12 -3.97
N GLY A 169 -4.75 -5.40 -2.93
CA GLY A 169 -5.11 -5.99 -1.64
C GLY A 169 -6.27 -6.97 -1.75
N TRP A 170 -7.29 -6.65 -2.56
CA TRP A 170 -8.38 -7.57 -2.87
C TRP A 170 -7.91 -8.81 -3.63
N VAL A 171 -7.08 -8.66 -4.65
CA VAL A 171 -6.52 -9.77 -5.43
C VAL A 171 -5.75 -10.72 -4.51
N PHE A 172 -4.82 -10.19 -3.69
CA PHE A 172 -4.07 -11.02 -2.75
C PHE A 172 -4.95 -11.68 -1.70
N SER A 173 -5.95 -10.98 -1.18
CA SER A 173 -6.90 -11.54 -0.20
C SER A 173 -7.72 -12.67 -0.81
N LEU A 174 -8.18 -12.52 -2.05
CA LEU A 174 -8.91 -13.57 -2.77
C LEU A 174 -8.02 -14.78 -3.07
N LEU A 175 -6.79 -14.56 -3.57
CA LEU A 175 -5.82 -15.64 -3.79
C LEU A 175 -5.53 -16.39 -2.50
N GLY A 176 -5.35 -15.65 -1.40
CA GLY A 176 -5.18 -16.25 -0.06
C GLY A 176 -6.39 -17.07 0.37
N PHE A 177 -7.59 -16.56 0.13
CA PHE A 177 -8.83 -17.28 0.46
C PHE A 177 -8.99 -18.58 -0.34
N PHE A 178 -8.78 -18.54 -1.65
CA PHE A 178 -8.86 -19.75 -2.49
C PHE A 178 -7.82 -20.79 -2.08
N ARG A 179 -6.60 -20.35 -1.78
CA ARG A 179 -5.53 -21.24 -1.30
C ARG A 179 -5.86 -21.84 0.06
N PHE A 180 -6.39 -21.02 0.99
CA PHE A 180 -6.82 -21.47 2.31
C PHE A 180 -7.91 -22.54 2.19
N ARG A 181 -8.92 -22.28 1.37
CA ARG A 181 -10.02 -23.24 1.14
C ARG A 181 -9.55 -24.55 0.52
N SER A 182 -8.57 -24.55 -0.38
CA SER A 182 -8.04 -25.76 -1.01
C SER A 182 -7.08 -26.55 -0.10
N GLY A 183 -6.48 -25.91 0.90
CA GLY A 183 -5.58 -26.56 1.85
C GLY A 183 -6.26 -27.31 3.00
N ASP A 184 -7.51 -26.95 3.34
CA ASP A 184 -8.27 -27.60 4.41
C ASP A 184 -9.03 -28.86 3.96
N LEU A 185 -8.92 -29.25 2.69
CA LEU A 185 -9.53 -30.46 2.13
C LEU A 185 -8.56 -31.65 2.05
N LEU A 186 -7.35 -31.54 2.57
CA LEU A 186 -6.33 -32.57 2.71
C LEU A 186 -5.89 -32.72 4.17
#